data_c6f62c9a4bf1f384a69e2079ec3152e1
#
_entry.id   c6f62c9a4bf1f384a69e2079ec3152e1
#
_cell.length_a   1.000
_cell.length_b   1.000
_cell.length_c   1.000
_cell.angle_alpha   90.00
_cell.angle_beta   90.00
_cell.angle_gamma   90.00
#
_symmetry.space_group_name_H-M   'P 1'
#
loop_
_entity.id
_entity.type
_entity.pdbx_description
1 polymer ?
#
loop_
_entity_poly.entity_id
_entity_poly.type
_entity_poly.pdbx_seq_one_letter_code
_entity_poly.pdbx_strand_id
1 'polypeptide(L)'
;MFYYILIAFQAFCIFHVYKSRNENYWYFVIFFVPLIGSLVYLFSQIINKTNIKNTKNKLTEVVNPTKKIKELEQKLSLSDTFQNKIHLADEYKNQKDYNNAILYYERALDGKFKNNPHTINKVLKCYFNIKNYGKVVEYGKKIPLDTSFKGSICMYAVALENCNYIEEAELQFRKPNIRYSNYAERLQLSEFLVRIDKQQEAK
;
A
#
# COMPACT_ATOMS: atom_id res chain seq x y z
N MET A 1 36.34 5.39 32.15
CA MET A 1 35.57 5.46 30.88
C MET A 1 34.17 4.81 30.96
N PHE A 2 34.02 3.61 31.48
CA PHE A 2 32.72 2.93 31.60
C PHE A 2 31.66 3.73 32.38
N TYR A 3 32.05 4.43 33.43
CA TYR A 3 31.15 5.22 34.28
C TYR A 3 30.45 6.37 33.51
N TYR A 4 31.18 7.08 32.68
CA TYR A 4 30.61 8.19 31.88
C TYR A 4 29.62 7.68 30.80
N ILE A 5 29.87 6.51 30.23
CA ILE A 5 28.94 5.86 29.26
C ILE A 5 27.63 5.49 29.96
N LEU A 6 27.70 4.99 31.19
CA LEU A 6 26.56 4.66 32.03
C LEU A 6 25.68 5.88 32.32
N ILE A 7 26.34 7.00 32.75
CA ILE A 7 25.65 8.27 33.03
C ILE A 7 24.97 8.81 31.73
N ALA A 8 25.70 8.80 30.61
CA ALA A 8 25.13 9.24 29.32
C ALA A 8 23.93 8.42 28.92
N PHE A 9 24.01 7.10 29.09
CA PHE A 9 22.91 6.19 28.80
C PHE A 9 21.68 6.40 29.68
N GLN A 10 21.92 6.63 30.99
CA GLN A 10 20.88 6.93 31.97
C GLN A 10 20.19 8.28 31.66
N ALA A 11 20.97 9.30 31.32
CA ALA A 11 20.45 10.61 30.91
C ALA A 11 19.61 10.50 29.64
N PHE A 12 20.02 9.69 28.66
CA PHE A 12 19.25 9.41 27.47
C PHE A 12 17.89 8.75 27.79
N CYS A 13 17.88 7.75 28.67
CA CYS A 13 16.64 7.08 29.07
C CYS A 13 15.69 8.05 29.78
N ILE A 14 16.18 8.89 30.68
CA ILE A 14 15.39 9.91 31.39
C ILE A 14 14.81 10.94 30.39
N PHE A 15 15.62 11.41 29.46
CA PHE A 15 15.16 12.31 28.41
C PHE A 15 14.06 11.66 27.54
N HIS A 16 14.21 10.38 27.22
CA HIS A 16 13.21 9.64 26.46
C HIS A 16 11.88 9.47 27.24
N VAL A 17 11.93 9.20 28.55
CA VAL A 17 10.74 9.17 29.43
C VAL A 17 10.02 10.52 29.38
N TYR A 18 10.76 11.62 29.51
CA TYR A 18 10.22 12.97 29.46
C TYR A 18 9.52 13.27 28.13
N LYS A 19 10.19 12.97 27.02
CA LYS A 19 9.66 13.21 25.66
C LYS A 19 8.43 12.34 25.32
N SER A 20 8.40 11.10 25.80
CA SER A 20 7.33 10.13 25.52
C SER A 20 6.10 10.28 26.42
N ARG A 21 6.11 11.23 27.37
CA ARG A 21 5.06 11.42 28.39
C ARG A 21 4.65 10.12 29.10
N ASN A 22 5.65 9.27 29.36
CA ASN A 22 5.43 8.02 30.08
C ASN A 22 5.16 8.27 31.57
N GLU A 23 4.63 7.25 32.25
CA GLU A 23 4.26 7.34 33.66
C GLU A 23 5.47 7.67 34.56
N ASN A 24 5.26 8.53 35.55
CA ASN A 24 6.31 9.13 36.39
C ASN A 24 7.14 8.11 37.18
N TYR A 25 6.65 6.89 37.41
CA TYR A 25 7.41 5.88 38.14
C TYR A 25 8.67 5.43 37.44
N TRP A 26 8.78 5.60 36.11
CA TRP A 26 9.97 5.25 35.34
C TRP A 26 11.19 6.09 35.72
N TYR A 27 11.00 7.35 36.16
CA TYR A 27 12.11 8.18 36.67
C TYR A 27 12.75 7.55 37.89
N PHE A 28 11.94 6.98 38.82
CA PHE A 28 12.46 6.33 40.04
C PHE A 28 13.17 5.01 39.66
N VAL A 29 12.63 4.22 38.76
CA VAL A 29 13.24 2.94 38.34
C VAL A 29 14.60 3.16 37.69
N ILE A 30 14.73 4.16 36.79
CA ILE A 30 16.00 4.48 36.11
C ILE A 30 16.99 5.11 37.05
N PHE A 31 16.56 5.92 38.04
CA PHE A 31 17.43 6.61 38.95
C PHE A 31 18.01 5.69 40.04
N PHE A 32 17.16 4.86 40.69
CA PHE A 32 17.58 4.00 41.79
C PHE A 32 18.33 2.74 41.36
N VAL A 33 18.05 2.23 40.12
CA VAL A 33 18.70 1.03 39.59
C VAL A 33 19.25 1.33 38.19
N PRO A 34 20.39 2.06 38.12
CA PRO A 34 20.84 2.69 36.86
C PRO A 34 21.00 1.74 35.68
N LEU A 35 21.57 0.57 35.88
CA LEU A 35 21.84 -0.42 34.83
C LEU A 35 20.59 -1.23 34.48
N ILE A 36 20.00 -1.84 35.51
CA ILE A 36 18.84 -2.74 35.33
C ILE A 36 17.60 -1.93 34.98
N GLY A 37 17.38 -0.79 35.64
CA GLY A 37 16.23 0.07 35.37
C GLY A 37 16.22 0.66 33.95
N SER A 38 17.36 1.08 33.43
CA SER A 38 17.51 1.55 32.06
C SER A 38 17.28 0.42 31.03
N LEU A 39 17.79 -0.78 31.31
CA LEU A 39 17.56 -1.98 30.49
C LEU A 39 16.08 -2.40 30.49
N VAL A 40 15.46 -2.48 31.66
CA VAL A 40 14.04 -2.84 31.79
C VAL A 40 13.16 -1.79 31.09
N TYR A 41 13.49 -0.51 31.22
CA TYR A 41 12.80 0.56 30.52
C TYR A 41 12.89 0.39 28.99
N LEU A 42 14.08 0.19 28.45
CA LEU A 42 14.28 -0.04 27.02
C LEU A 42 13.51 -1.29 26.54
N PHE A 43 13.64 -2.39 27.28
CA PHE A 43 12.91 -3.62 26.94
C PHE A 43 11.38 -3.41 26.96
N SER A 44 10.85 -2.71 27.97
CA SER A 44 9.41 -2.48 28.08
C SER A 44 8.87 -1.52 27.02
N GLN A 45 9.68 -0.53 26.59
CA GLN A 45 9.26 0.50 25.63
C GLN A 45 9.59 0.15 24.18
N ILE A 46 10.75 -0.45 23.91
CA ILE A 46 11.16 -0.87 22.57
C ILE A 46 10.44 -2.16 22.15
N ILE A 47 10.21 -3.06 23.12
CA ILE A 47 9.44 -4.28 22.94
C ILE A 47 7.96 -4.03 23.31
N ASN A 48 7.46 -2.81 23.15
CA ASN A 48 6.07 -2.48 23.45
C ASN A 48 5.13 -3.43 22.71
N LYS A 49 4.15 -3.96 23.44
CA LYS A 49 3.17 -4.99 23.00
C LYS A 49 2.53 -4.70 21.63
N THR A 50 2.44 -3.44 21.23
CA THR A 50 1.88 -3.03 19.93
C THR A 50 2.82 -3.36 18.76
N ASN A 51 4.12 -3.18 18.93
CA ASN A 51 5.11 -3.51 17.90
C ASN A 51 5.31 -5.01 17.75
N ILE A 52 5.27 -5.77 18.86
CA ILE A 52 5.37 -7.24 18.82
C ILE A 52 4.13 -7.84 18.18
N LYS A 53 2.91 -7.36 18.50
CA LYS A 53 1.69 -7.83 17.83
C LYS A 53 1.72 -7.55 16.34
N ASN A 54 2.11 -6.35 15.94
CA ASN A 54 2.19 -5.98 14.53
C ASN A 54 3.32 -6.71 13.80
N THR A 55 4.45 -6.95 14.45
CA THR A 55 5.57 -7.71 13.88
C THR A 55 5.25 -9.22 13.85
N LYS A 56 4.64 -9.79 14.90
CA LYS A 56 4.17 -11.18 14.88
C LYS A 56 3.11 -11.39 13.80
N ASN A 57 2.14 -10.49 13.67
CA ASN A 57 1.11 -10.58 12.64
C ASN A 57 1.74 -10.48 11.24
N LYS A 58 2.66 -9.52 11.00
CA LYS A 58 3.39 -9.42 9.73
C LYS A 58 4.26 -10.65 9.44
N LEU A 59 4.95 -11.20 10.45
CA LEU A 59 5.76 -12.40 10.29
C LEU A 59 4.87 -13.65 10.05
N THR A 60 3.72 -13.76 10.71
CA THR A 60 2.77 -14.86 10.50
C THR A 60 2.10 -14.74 9.12
N GLU A 61 1.84 -13.52 8.65
CA GLU A 61 1.33 -13.25 7.30
C GLU A 61 2.33 -13.68 6.22
N VAL A 62 3.62 -13.43 6.44
CA VAL A 62 4.69 -13.85 5.52
C VAL A 62 4.92 -15.36 5.56
N VAL A 63 4.71 -16.01 6.72
CA VAL A 63 5.02 -17.44 6.93
C VAL A 63 3.87 -18.36 6.52
N ASN A 64 2.61 -17.90 6.50
CA ASN A 64 1.50 -18.77 6.08
C ASN A 64 0.36 -17.99 5.39
N PRO A 65 0.56 -17.56 4.14
CA PRO A 65 -0.43 -16.81 3.37
C PRO A 65 -1.72 -17.61 3.14
N THR A 66 -1.63 -18.91 3.00
CA THR A 66 -2.78 -19.82 2.81
C THR A 66 -3.73 -19.83 4.01
N LYS A 67 -3.19 -19.70 5.23
CA LYS A 67 -4.00 -19.65 6.45
C LYS A 67 -4.88 -18.40 6.49
N LYS A 68 -4.33 -17.25 6.08
CA LYS A 68 -5.07 -15.99 6.07
C LYS A 68 -6.21 -16.00 5.07
N ILE A 69 -5.99 -16.56 3.88
CA ILE A 69 -7.06 -16.73 2.89
C ILE A 69 -8.18 -17.58 3.48
N LYS A 70 -7.90 -18.74 4.08
CA LYS A 70 -8.92 -19.60 4.70
C LYS A 70 -9.72 -18.89 5.79
N GLU A 71 -9.06 -18.09 6.64
CA GLU A 71 -9.74 -17.30 7.67
C GLU A 71 -10.68 -16.23 7.03
N LEU A 72 -10.27 -15.60 5.94
CA LEU A 72 -11.08 -14.61 5.23
C LEU A 72 -12.24 -15.27 4.47
N GLU A 73 -12.02 -16.44 3.87
CA GLU A 73 -13.08 -17.25 3.23
C GLU A 73 -14.14 -17.67 4.26
N GLN A 74 -13.71 -18.11 5.44
CA GLN A 74 -14.63 -18.43 6.53
C GLN A 74 -15.42 -17.19 6.99
N LYS A 75 -14.78 -16.02 7.11
CA LYS A 75 -15.49 -14.78 7.43
C LYS A 75 -16.51 -14.42 6.36
N LEU A 76 -16.15 -14.59 5.09
CA LEU A 76 -17.05 -14.31 3.97
C LEU A 76 -18.24 -15.28 3.96
N SER A 77 -18.02 -16.57 4.28
CA SER A 77 -19.11 -17.56 4.37
C SER A 77 -20.10 -17.26 5.51
N LEU A 78 -19.61 -16.68 6.62
CA LEU A 78 -20.45 -16.26 7.73
C LEU A 78 -21.21 -14.96 7.45
N SER A 79 -20.62 -14.07 6.67
CA SER A 79 -21.19 -12.75 6.38
C SER A 79 -20.72 -12.24 5.03
N ASP A 80 -21.58 -12.37 3.99
CA ASP A 80 -21.30 -11.94 2.61
C ASP A 80 -21.46 -10.42 2.45
N THR A 81 -20.55 -9.66 3.10
CA THR A 81 -20.51 -8.20 3.04
C THR A 81 -19.53 -7.69 1.99
N PHE A 82 -19.78 -6.47 1.50
CA PHE A 82 -18.83 -5.74 0.65
C PHE A 82 -17.43 -5.75 1.23
N GLN A 83 -17.30 -5.46 2.53
CA GLN A 83 -15.99 -5.35 3.19
C GLN A 83 -15.24 -6.69 3.26
N ASN A 84 -15.95 -7.79 3.53
CA ASN A 84 -15.33 -9.12 3.57
C ASN A 84 -14.87 -9.57 2.18
N LYS A 85 -15.63 -9.26 1.11
CA LYS A 85 -15.21 -9.48 -0.29
C LYS A 85 -13.94 -8.69 -0.62
N ILE A 86 -13.88 -7.41 -0.24
CA ILE A 86 -12.70 -6.56 -0.46
C ILE A 86 -11.48 -7.08 0.28
N HIS A 87 -11.62 -7.48 1.55
CA HIS A 87 -10.49 -8.00 2.33
C HIS A 87 -9.92 -9.29 1.73
N LEU A 88 -10.79 -10.19 1.29
CA LEU A 88 -10.37 -11.44 0.64
C LEU A 88 -9.69 -11.16 -0.71
N ALA A 89 -10.26 -10.27 -1.51
CA ALA A 89 -9.66 -9.85 -2.77
C ALA A 89 -8.29 -9.15 -2.59
N ASP A 90 -8.17 -8.28 -1.58
CA ASP A 90 -6.90 -7.63 -1.24
C ASP A 90 -5.83 -8.65 -0.85
N GLU A 91 -6.21 -9.73 -0.14
CA GLU A 91 -5.28 -10.79 0.23
C GLU A 91 -4.82 -11.61 -0.98
N TYR A 92 -5.72 -12.01 -1.87
CA TYR A 92 -5.35 -12.67 -3.13
C TYR A 92 -4.43 -11.79 -3.98
N LYS A 93 -4.72 -10.48 -4.09
CA LYS A 93 -3.86 -9.51 -4.78
C LYS A 93 -2.47 -9.44 -4.16
N ASN A 94 -2.35 -9.44 -2.82
CA ASN A 94 -1.06 -9.40 -2.12
C ASN A 94 -0.22 -10.66 -2.42
N GLN A 95 -0.87 -11.79 -2.63
CA GLN A 95 -0.24 -13.04 -3.06
C GLN A 95 -0.02 -13.11 -4.57
N LYS A 96 -0.32 -12.05 -5.32
CA LYS A 96 -0.24 -11.96 -6.78
C LYS A 96 -1.18 -12.92 -7.51
N ASP A 97 -2.16 -13.50 -6.83
CA ASP A 97 -3.24 -14.24 -7.43
C ASP A 97 -4.32 -13.26 -7.93
N TYR A 98 -4.00 -12.64 -9.06
CA TYR A 98 -4.84 -11.59 -9.63
C TYR A 98 -6.18 -12.11 -10.14
N ASN A 99 -6.26 -13.37 -10.55
CA ASN A 99 -7.50 -13.96 -11.05
C ASN A 99 -8.53 -14.08 -9.92
N ASN A 100 -8.17 -14.64 -8.79
CA ASN A 100 -9.06 -14.70 -7.63
C ASN A 100 -9.32 -13.30 -7.03
N ALA A 101 -8.35 -12.42 -7.02
CA ALA A 101 -8.57 -11.04 -6.61
C ALA A 101 -9.63 -10.34 -7.47
N ILE A 102 -9.57 -10.47 -8.79
CA ILE A 102 -10.57 -9.93 -9.73
C ILE A 102 -11.95 -10.50 -9.41
N LEU A 103 -12.05 -11.81 -9.28
CA LEU A 103 -13.32 -12.48 -8.97
C LEU A 103 -14.02 -11.87 -7.75
N TYR A 104 -13.31 -11.70 -6.66
CA TYR A 104 -13.89 -11.17 -5.43
C TYR A 104 -14.11 -9.65 -5.45
N TYR A 105 -13.27 -8.88 -6.15
CA TYR A 105 -13.54 -7.46 -6.38
C TYR A 105 -14.79 -7.24 -7.25
N GLU A 106 -14.95 -8.01 -8.33
CA GLU A 106 -16.13 -7.92 -9.19
C GLU A 106 -17.40 -8.32 -8.43
N ARG A 107 -17.35 -9.38 -7.63
CA ARG A 107 -18.45 -9.75 -6.71
C ARG A 107 -18.75 -8.66 -5.67
N ALA A 108 -17.78 -7.83 -5.29
CA ALA A 108 -17.98 -6.69 -4.41
C ALA A 108 -18.65 -5.51 -5.13
N LEU A 109 -18.50 -5.40 -6.46
CA LEU A 109 -19.10 -4.36 -7.29
C LEU A 109 -20.58 -4.68 -7.63
N ASP A 110 -21.33 -5.16 -6.67
CA ASP A 110 -22.75 -5.48 -6.82
C ASP A 110 -23.64 -4.47 -6.07
N GLY A 111 -24.90 -4.37 -6.51
CA GLY A 111 -25.91 -3.51 -5.90
C GLY A 111 -25.45 -2.04 -5.77
N LYS A 112 -25.53 -1.50 -4.57
CA LYS A 112 -25.16 -0.10 -4.27
C LYS A 112 -23.68 0.24 -4.48
N PHE A 113 -22.81 -0.76 -4.57
CA PHE A 113 -21.37 -0.57 -4.75
C PHE A 113 -20.90 -0.70 -6.19
N LYS A 114 -21.80 -0.91 -7.16
CA LYS A 114 -21.50 -1.13 -8.59
C LYS A 114 -20.54 -0.07 -9.17
N ASN A 115 -20.67 1.17 -8.76
CA ASN A 115 -19.87 2.29 -9.25
C ASN A 115 -18.84 2.77 -8.22
N ASN A 116 -18.41 1.93 -7.26
CA ASN A 116 -17.38 2.33 -6.29
C ASN A 116 -16.05 2.53 -6.99
N PRO A 117 -15.52 3.78 -7.10
CA PRO A 117 -14.35 4.06 -7.92
C PRO A 117 -13.08 3.43 -7.37
N HIS A 118 -12.97 3.30 -6.05
CA HIS A 118 -11.80 2.66 -5.42
C HIS A 118 -11.72 1.17 -5.73
N THR A 119 -12.87 0.48 -5.70
CA THR A 119 -12.91 -0.95 -6.04
C THR A 119 -12.69 -1.16 -7.54
N ILE A 120 -13.30 -0.35 -8.39
CA ILE A 120 -13.06 -0.37 -9.85
C ILE A 120 -11.59 -0.16 -10.16
N ASN A 121 -10.94 0.77 -9.47
CA ASN A 121 -9.49 1.00 -9.60
C ASN A 121 -8.64 -0.21 -9.19
N LYS A 122 -9.05 -0.97 -8.15
CA LYS A 122 -8.38 -2.21 -7.75
C LYS A 122 -8.52 -3.29 -8.82
N VAL A 123 -9.72 -3.44 -9.40
CA VAL A 123 -9.98 -4.36 -10.53
C VAL A 123 -9.09 -4.00 -11.72
N LEU A 124 -9.08 -2.73 -12.12
CA LEU A 124 -8.26 -2.23 -13.22
C LEU A 124 -6.79 -2.60 -13.04
N LYS A 125 -6.23 -2.38 -11.84
CA LYS A 125 -4.84 -2.73 -11.52
C LYS A 125 -4.58 -4.23 -11.61
N CYS A 126 -5.52 -5.08 -11.20
CA CYS A 126 -5.38 -6.52 -11.34
C CYS A 126 -5.41 -6.96 -12.80
N TYR A 127 -6.34 -6.44 -13.61
CA TYR A 127 -6.37 -6.72 -15.05
C TYR A 127 -5.11 -6.24 -15.78
N PHE A 128 -4.55 -5.10 -15.37
CA PHE A 128 -3.29 -4.62 -15.91
C PHE A 128 -2.13 -5.57 -15.61
N ASN A 129 -2.06 -6.12 -14.40
CA ASN A 129 -1.02 -7.08 -14.02
C ASN A 129 -1.10 -8.40 -14.80
N ILE A 130 -2.28 -8.85 -15.19
CA ILE A 130 -2.46 -10.04 -16.06
C ILE A 130 -2.45 -9.67 -17.55
N LYS A 131 -2.13 -8.41 -17.90
CA LYS A 131 -2.06 -7.89 -19.27
C LYS A 131 -3.37 -8.00 -20.08
N ASN A 132 -4.52 -8.05 -19.41
CA ASN A 132 -5.82 -8.00 -20.08
C ASN A 132 -6.21 -6.53 -20.33
N TYR A 133 -5.58 -5.94 -21.33
CA TYR A 133 -5.71 -4.52 -21.64
C TYR A 133 -7.12 -4.11 -22.05
N GLY A 134 -7.86 -4.99 -22.75
CA GLY A 134 -9.26 -4.73 -23.09
C GLY A 134 -10.13 -4.49 -21.85
N LYS A 135 -9.96 -5.31 -20.82
CA LYS A 135 -10.64 -5.10 -19.53
C LYS A 135 -10.16 -3.86 -18.79
N VAL A 136 -8.87 -3.54 -18.86
CA VAL A 136 -8.35 -2.28 -18.29
C VAL A 136 -9.05 -1.08 -18.93
N VAL A 137 -9.23 -1.07 -20.25
CA VAL A 137 -9.94 0.00 -20.97
C VAL A 137 -11.41 0.05 -20.56
N GLU A 138 -12.09 -1.09 -20.45
CA GLU A 138 -13.48 -1.17 -20.00
C GLU A 138 -13.68 -0.55 -18.61
N TYR A 139 -12.82 -0.94 -17.65
CA TYR A 139 -12.92 -0.46 -16.27
C TYR A 139 -12.43 0.99 -16.11
N GLY A 140 -11.43 1.39 -16.90
CA GLY A 140 -10.93 2.77 -16.91
C GLY A 140 -11.97 3.81 -17.32
N LYS A 141 -12.88 3.43 -18.21
CA LYS A 141 -14.02 4.29 -18.61
C LYS A 141 -15.05 4.51 -17.49
N LYS A 142 -15.07 3.65 -16.46
CA LYS A 142 -16.03 3.70 -15.35
C LYS A 142 -15.60 4.58 -14.18
N ILE A 143 -14.34 5.06 -14.15
CA ILE A 143 -13.83 5.86 -13.05
C ILE A 143 -13.38 7.25 -13.52
N PRO A 144 -13.53 8.29 -12.68
CA PRO A 144 -12.92 9.58 -12.96
C PRO A 144 -11.40 9.42 -12.83
N LEU A 145 -10.69 9.38 -13.95
CA LEU A 145 -9.24 9.33 -14.00
C LEU A 145 -8.69 10.75 -13.77
N ASP A 146 -8.76 11.18 -12.53
CA ASP A 146 -8.25 12.44 -12.03
C ASP A 146 -6.98 12.25 -11.17
N THR A 147 -6.60 13.32 -10.48
CA THR A 147 -5.42 13.33 -9.61
C THR A 147 -5.45 12.29 -8.47
N SER A 148 -6.63 11.79 -8.08
CA SER A 148 -6.80 10.77 -7.03
C SER A 148 -6.32 9.39 -7.48
N PHE A 149 -6.29 9.14 -8.80
CA PHE A 149 -5.93 7.85 -9.41
C PHE A 149 -4.72 7.95 -10.35
N LYS A 150 -3.75 8.83 -10.08
CA LYS A 150 -2.60 9.12 -10.96
C LYS A 150 -1.93 7.87 -11.56
N GLY A 151 -1.53 6.90 -10.74
CA GLY A 151 -0.89 5.69 -11.24
C GLY A 151 -1.79 4.85 -12.16
N SER A 152 -3.10 4.97 -12.05
CA SER A 152 -4.06 4.25 -12.90
C SER A 152 -4.31 4.95 -14.22
N ILE A 153 -4.09 6.27 -14.31
CA ILE A 153 -4.13 7.02 -15.58
C ILE A 153 -3.08 6.46 -16.53
N CYS A 154 -1.84 6.29 -16.04
CA CYS A 154 -0.76 5.72 -16.86
C CYS A 154 -1.05 4.26 -17.27
N MET A 155 -1.57 3.44 -16.35
CA MET A 155 -1.97 2.07 -16.67
C MET A 155 -3.07 2.03 -17.75
N TYR A 156 -4.03 2.95 -17.66
CA TYR A 156 -5.09 3.09 -18.65
C TYR A 156 -4.55 3.55 -20.01
N ALA A 157 -3.62 4.53 -20.01
CA ALA A 157 -2.98 4.99 -21.23
C ALA A 157 -2.18 3.88 -21.93
N VAL A 158 -1.38 3.09 -21.15
CA VAL A 158 -0.68 1.91 -21.68
C VAL A 158 -1.66 0.88 -22.24
N ALA A 159 -2.79 0.67 -21.59
CA ALA A 159 -3.80 -0.26 -22.08
C ALA A 159 -4.46 0.22 -23.37
N LEU A 160 -4.74 1.52 -23.50
CA LEU A 160 -5.25 2.12 -24.74
C LEU A 160 -4.25 1.94 -25.88
N GLU A 161 -2.96 2.20 -25.65
CA GLU A 161 -1.89 1.97 -26.61
C GLU A 161 -1.87 0.50 -27.10
N ASN A 162 -1.92 -0.45 -26.16
CA ASN A 162 -1.92 -1.88 -26.50
C ASN A 162 -3.22 -2.32 -27.21
N CYS A 163 -4.31 -1.58 -27.06
CA CYS A 163 -5.56 -1.79 -27.80
C CYS A 163 -5.61 -0.98 -29.11
N ASN A 164 -4.52 -0.35 -29.54
CA ASN A 164 -4.40 0.49 -30.74
C ASN A 164 -5.25 1.77 -30.75
N TYR A 165 -5.62 2.27 -29.57
CA TYR A 165 -6.27 3.58 -29.38
C TYR A 165 -5.23 4.67 -29.12
N ILE A 166 -4.39 4.96 -30.13
CA ILE A 166 -3.17 5.78 -29.97
C ILE A 166 -3.49 7.23 -29.56
N GLU A 167 -4.47 7.85 -30.19
CA GLU A 167 -4.85 9.24 -29.89
C GLU A 167 -5.41 9.38 -28.46
N GLU A 168 -6.25 8.44 -28.05
CA GLU A 168 -6.77 8.41 -26.68
C GLU A 168 -5.66 8.15 -25.67
N ALA A 169 -4.71 7.27 -25.98
CA ALA A 169 -3.56 6.98 -25.15
C ALA A 169 -2.70 8.24 -24.91
N GLU A 170 -2.38 8.99 -25.98
CA GLU A 170 -1.65 10.24 -25.90
C GLU A 170 -2.35 11.25 -24.99
N LEU A 171 -3.66 11.42 -25.16
CA LEU A 171 -4.46 12.31 -24.33
C LEU A 171 -4.37 11.94 -22.84
N GLN A 172 -4.39 10.62 -22.51
CA GLN A 172 -4.30 10.17 -21.14
C GLN A 172 -2.89 10.32 -20.57
N PHE A 173 -1.83 10.05 -21.33
CA PHE A 173 -0.45 10.27 -20.91
C PHE A 173 -0.14 11.75 -20.64
N ARG A 174 -0.79 12.69 -21.33
CA ARG A 174 -0.62 14.13 -21.14
C ARG A 174 -1.44 14.71 -19.96
N LYS A 175 -2.44 13.99 -19.43
CA LYS A 175 -3.27 14.45 -18.31
C LYS A 175 -2.52 14.67 -16.98
N PRO A 176 -1.62 13.78 -16.54
CA PRO A 176 -0.87 14.03 -15.33
C PRO A 176 -0.09 15.33 -15.46
N ASN A 177 -0.34 16.27 -14.55
CA ASN A 177 0.36 17.56 -14.54
C ASN A 177 1.86 17.31 -14.39
N ILE A 178 2.60 17.52 -15.46
CA ILE A 178 4.01 17.16 -15.62
C ILE A 178 4.85 18.19 -14.85
N ARG A 179 4.81 18.12 -13.51
CA ARG A 179 5.74 18.84 -12.64
C ARG A 179 6.99 18.00 -12.42
N TYR A 180 8.10 18.63 -12.06
CA TYR A 180 9.39 18.01 -11.80
C TYR A 180 9.33 16.80 -10.81
N SER A 181 8.30 16.72 -9.95
CA SER A 181 8.10 15.64 -8.99
C SER A 181 7.55 14.32 -9.59
N ASN A 182 7.08 14.32 -10.83
CA ASN A 182 6.43 13.15 -11.46
C ASN A 182 7.35 12.53 -12.52
N TYR A 183 8.54 12.12 -12.10
CA TYR A 183 9.55 11.57 -13.02
C TYR A 183 9.08 10.31 -13.75
N ALA A 184 8.40 9.39 -13.05
CA ALA A 184 7.94 8.13 -13.62
C ALA A 184 6.90 8.34 -14.74
N GLU A 185 5.94 9.24 -14.52
CA GLU A 185 4.91 9.56 -15.51
C GLU A 185 5.51 10.29 -16.73
N ARG A 186 6.49 11.15 -16.51
CA ARG A 186 7.22 11.84 -17.59
C ARG A 186 7.99 10.85 -18.46
N LEU A 187 8.67 9.90 -17.83
CA LEU A 187 9.41 8.86 -18.53
C LEU A 187 8.46 8.03 -19.40
N GLN A 188 7.31 7.61 -18.87
CA GLN A 188 6.31 6.84 -19.63
C GLN A 188 5.75 7.63 -20.81
N LEU A 189 5.51 8.94 -20.64
CA LEU A 189 5.09 9.81 -21.75
C LEU A 189 6.19 9.93 -22.80
N SER A 190 7.45 10.17 -22.40
CA SER A 190 8.55 10.28 -23.37
C SER A 190 8.79 8.99 -24.14
N GLU A 191 8.76 7.83 -23.46
CA GLU A 191 8.85 6.51 -24.11
C GLU A 191 7.70 6.28 -25.10
N PHE A 192 6.47 6.66 -24.73
CA PHE A 192 5.32 6.58 -25.62
C PHE A 192 5.49 7.45 -26.85
N LEU A 193 5.90 8.73 -26.68
CA LEU A 193 6.12 9.66 -27.80
C LEU A 193 7.21 9.17 -28.76
N VAL A 194 8.26 8.55 -28.25
CA VAL A 194 9.29 7.92 -29.09
C VAL A 194 8.68 6.77 -29.93
N ARG A 195 7.81 5.93 -29.32
CA ARG A 195 7.18 4.80 -30.05
C ARG A 195 6.22 5.24 -31.17
N ILE A 196 5.65 6.45 -31.08
CA ILE A 196 4.75 7.02 -32.08
C ILE A 196 5.45 8.02 -33.01
N ASP A 197 6.79 7.98 -33.10
CA ASP A 197 7.64 8.85 -33.94
C ASP A 197 7.56 10.37 -33.64
N LYS A 198 7.09 10.77 -32.46
CA LYS A 198 7.09 12.16 -31.98
C LYS A 198 8.32 12.48 -31.12
N GLN A 199 9.52 12.12 -31.57
CA GLN A 199 10.77 12.23 -30.81
C GLN A 199 11.13 13.67 -30.40
N GLN A 200 10.73 14.68 -31.15
CA GLN A 200 11.00 16.09 -30.81
C GLN A 200 10.24 16.56 -29.57
N GLU A 201 9.06 15.97 -29.30
CA GLU A 201 8.25 16.27 -28.14
C GLU A 201 8.64 15.42 -26.90
N ALA A 202 9.43 14.39 -27.08
CA ALA A 202 9.88 13.47 -26.03
C ALA A 202 11.05 14.02 -25.18
N LYS A 203 11.66 15.14 -25.59
CA LYS A 203 12.77 15.82 -24.89
C LYS A 203 12.25 16.75 -23.81
#